data_02c9b8dc4668af257c0e9ef8c2470d3f
#
_entry.id   02c9b8dc4668af257c0e9ef8c2470d3f
#
_cell.length_a   1.000
_cell.length_b   1.000
_cell.length_c   1.000
_cell.angle_alpha   90.00
_cell.angle_beta   90.00
_cell.angle_gamma   90.00
#
_symmetry.space_group_name_H-M   'P 1'
#
loop_
_entity.id
_entity.type
_entity.pdbx_description
1 polymer ?
#
loop_
_entity_poly.entity_id
_entity_poly.type
_entity_poly.pdbx_seq_one_letter_code
_entity_poly.pdbx_strand_id
1 'polypeptide(L)'
;MAVAGVALTLAGCNLFGPPKIHEEEIIAPETLYAAAIKDMDQQKYNTAISTLDKLERQHPYSDYNEKAKLMQVYANYRIGKFDEAIAASDRYLALFPSSDEAAYVLYLKGNSYYGQIKDITRDQQIAQNAIDAYNRVISDYPKSEYADDSREKITVAYDQLAGKEMSVGRYYLGQGKYSAAINRFKVVVEKYQTSTHIEEALYRLTEAYLSLGLVSEARTATAVLGHNYPSSSWYKEGFALLGKQGLTPEVNPASPLATAVRRRG
;
A
#
# COMPACT_ATOMS: atom_id res chain seq x y z
N MET A 1 26.58 91.92 -1.54
CA MET A 1 26.80 90.48 -1.66
C MET A 1 25.70 89.75 -0.86
N ALA A 2 24.74 89.15 -1.56
CA ALA A 2 23.63 88.41 -0.97
C ALA A 2 23.96 86.92 -1.06
N VAL A 3 24.00 86.24 0.05
CA VAL A 3 24.15 84.79 0.13
C VAL A 3 22.75 84.18 0.27
N ALA A 4 22.32 83.49 -0.77
CA ALA A 4 21.07 82.75 -0.81
C ALA A 4 21.33 81.36 -0.16
N GLY A 5 20.69 81.09 0.98
CA GLY A 5 20.66 79.77 1.63
C GLY A 5 19.61 78.86 0.97
N VAL A 6 20.07 77.76 0.36
CA VAL A 6 19.23 76.70 -0.17
C VAL A 6 18.89 75.72 0.97
N ALA A 7 17.63 75.73 1.37
CA ALA A 7 17.11 74.73 2.33
C ALA A 7 16.77 73.42 1.56
N LEU A 8 17.54 72.38 1.74
CA LEU A 8 17.20 71.04 1.29
C LEU A 8 16.16 70.41 2.25
N THR A 9 14.92 70.28 1.82
CA THR A 9 13.89 69.47 2.48
C THR A 9 14.11 67.99 2.16
N LEU A 10 14.59 67.25 3.16
CA LEU A 10 14.63 65.78 3.14
C LEU A 10 13.19 65.24 3.21
N ALA A 11 12.61 64.92 2.06
CA ALA A 11 11.39 64.12 2.03
C ALA A 11 11.76 62.66 2.40
N GLY A 12 11.60 62.31 3.66
CA GLY A 12 11.77 60.96 4.14
C GLY A 12 10.70 60.04 3.53
N CYS A 13 11.11 59.18 2.60
CA CYS A 13 10.28 58.09 2.10
C CYS A 13 10.02 57.10 3.23
N ASN A 14 8.79 57.07 3.71
CA ASN A 14 8.30 56.07 4.66
C ASN A 14 8.10 54.73 3.93
N LEU A 15 9.23 54.14 3.48
CA LEU A 15 9.23 52.89 2.72
C LEU A 15 9.18 51.63 3.58
N PHE A 16 9.25 51.77 4.91
CA PHE A 16 9.20 50.67 5.86
C PHE A 16 8.16 50.96 6.96
N GLY A 17 6.89 51.04 6.55
CA GLY A 17 5.83 50.87 7.52
C GLY A 17 5.86 49.45 8.06
N PRO A 18 5.60 49.20 9.37
CA PRO A 18 5.50 47.83 9.87
C PRO A 18 4.51 47.05 9.03
N PRO A 19 4.79 45.75 8.70
CA PRO A 19 3.86 44.94 7.94
C PRO A 19 2.49 44.99 8.66
N LYS A 20 1.43 45.33 7.93
CA LYS A 20 0.08 45.26 8.44
C LYS A 20 -0.17 43.78 8.74
N ILE A 21 -0.07 43.40 10.00
CA ILE A 21 -0.53 42.10 10.47
C ILE A 21 -2.05 42.14 10.30
N HIS A 22 -2.54 41.48 9.22
CA HIS A 22 -3.96 41.21 9.12
C HIS A 22 -4.27 40.17 10.19
N GLU A 23 -4.83 40.60 11.31
CA GLU A 23 -5.40 39.66 12.27
C GLU A 23 -6.46 38.85 11.54
N GLU A 24 -6.24 37.55 11.41
CA GLU A 24 -7.20 36.64 10.81
C GLU A 24 -8.43 36.59 11.71
N GLU A 25 -9.60 36.91 11.19
CA GLU A 25 -10.86 36.84 11.93
C GLU A 25 -11.06 35.44 12.47
N ILE A 26 -11.25 35.34 13.80
CA ILE A 26 -11.55 34.05 14.46
C ILE A 26 -13.02 33.73 14.21
N ILE A 27 -13.25 32.66 13.47
CA ILE A 27 -14.58 32.14 13.12
C ILE A 27 -14.91 30.98 14.05
N ALA A 28 -16.14 30.91 14.56
CA ALA A 28 -16.58 29.82 15.40
C ALA A 28 -16.37 28.43 14.77
N PRO A 29 -15.91 27.42 15.51
CA PRO A 29 -15.55 26.11 14.95
C PRO A 29 -16.73 25.40 14.27
N GLU A 30 -17.95 25.56 14.79
CA GLU A 30 -19.18 25.04 14.18
C GLU A 30 -19.39 25.60 12.77
N THR A 31 -19.12 26.90 12.61
CA THR A 31 -19.30 27.61 11.33
C THR A 31 -18.28 27.13 10.30
N LEU A 32 -17.01 27.00 10.72
CA LEU A 32 -15.95 26.48 9.84
C LEU A 32 -16.24 25.03 9.45
N TYR A 33 -16.64 24.20 10.41
CA TYR A 33 -16.97 22.80 10.12
C TYR A 33 -18.15 22.69 9.15
N ALA A 34 -19.25 23.43 9.40
CA ALA A 34 -20.42 23.43 8.52
C ALA A 34 -20.09 23.93 7.10
N ALA A 35 -19.23 24.95 6.98
CA ALA A 35 -18.78 25.44 5.68
C ALA A 35 -17.95 24.37 4.94
N ALA A 36 -17.05 23.68 5.64
CA ALA A 36 -16.26 22.59 5.06
C ALA A 36 -17.14 21.44 4.58
N ILE A 37 -18.13 21.00 5.36
CA ILE A 37 -19.08 19.95 4.95
C ILE A 37 -19.84 20.36 3.69
N LYS A 38 -20.33 21.60 3.63
CA LYS A 38 -21.02 22.13 2.45
C LYS A 38 -20.11 22.09 1.21
N ASP A 39 -18.84 22.44 1.34
CA ASP A 39 -17.87 22.37 0.25
C ASP A 39 -17.57 20.92 -0.15
N MET A 40 -17.52 19.99 0.83
CA MET A 40 -17.40 18.53 0.57
C MET A 40 -18.58 18.01 -0.25
N ASP A 41 -19.81 18.35 0.11
CA ASP A 41 -21.04 17.96 -0.61
C ASP A 41 -21.04 18.48 -2.05
N GLN A 42 -20.46 19.65 -2.27
CA GLN A 42 -20.27 20.26 -3.59
C GLN A 42 -19.03 19.76 -4.33
N GLN A 43 -18.30 18.78 -3.77
CA GLN A 43 -17.04 18.25 -4.29
C GLN A 43 -15.92 19.32 -4.44
N LYS A 44 -16.02 20.41 -3.72
CA LYS A 44 -15.01 21.48 -3.66
C LYS A 44 -13.93 21.13 -2.62
N TYR A 45 -13.30 19.97 -2.79
CA TYR A 45 -12.40 19.40 -1.80
C TYR A 45 -11.21 20.30 -1.44
N ASN A 46 -10.63 21.04 -2.39
CA ASN A 46 -9.54 21.97 -2.08
C ASN A 46 -9.99 23.10 -1.14
N THR A 47 -11.19 23.64 -1.35
CA THR A 47 -11.77 24.68 -0.48
C THR A 47 -12.08 24.08 0.91
N ALA A 48 -12.67 22.89 0.94
CA ALA A 48 -12.96 22.19 2.18
C ALA A 48 -11.67 21.95 3.00
N ILE A 49 -10.59 21.46 2.39
CA ILE A 49 -9.29 21.28 3.05
C ILE A 49 -8.81 22.60 3.66
N SER A 50 -8.82 23.69 2.91
CA SER A 50 -8.39 25.01 3.41
C SER A 50 -9.21 25.48 4.61
N THR A 51 -10.53 25.23 4.58
CA THR A 51 -11.44 25.57 5.70
C THR A 51 -11.19 24.69 6.92
N LEU A 52 -10.92 23.39 6.71
CA LEU A 52 -10.56 22.46 7.80
C LEU A 52 -9.19 22.79 8.41
N ASP A 53 -8.22 23.20 7.59
CA ASP A 53 -6.92 23.67 8.07
C ASP A 53 -7.08 24.96 8.93
N LYS A 54 -7.99 25.85 8.52
CA LYS A 54 -8.32 27.04 9.30
C LYS A 54 -8.96 26.67 10.63
N LEU A 55 -9.88 25.72 10.64
CA LEU A 55 -10.49 25.19 11.87
C LEU A 55 -9.41 24.63 12.81
N GLU A 56 -8.51 23.81 12.32
CA GLU A 56 -7.43 23.23 13.12
C GLU A 56 -6.50 24.31 13.72
N ARG A 57 -6.14 25.32 12.93
CA ARG A 57 -5.28 26.43 13.41
C ARG A 57 -5.96 27.28 14.47
N GLN A 58 -7.24 27.63 14.27
CA GLN A 58 -7.97 28.54 15.17
C GLN A 58 -8.50 27.81 16.42
N HIS A 59 -8.84 26.52 16.29
CA HIS A 59 -9.51 25.74 17.34
C HIS A 59 -8.91 24.32 17.49
N PRO A 60 -7.62 24.18 17.85
CA PRO A 60 -6.95 22.89 17.90
C PRO A 60 -7.53 21.89 18.92
N TYR A 61 -8.30 22.39 19.88
CA TYR A 61 -8.93 21.58 20.95
C TYR A 61 -10.45 21.50 20.83
N SER A 62 -11.01 21.86 19.66
CA SER A 62 -12.45 21.77 19.41
C SER A 62 -12.92 20.31 19.29
N ASP A 63 -14.16 20.06 19.71
CA ASP A 63 -14.85 18.76 19.52
C ASP A 63 -15.00 18.38 18.03
N TYR A 64 -14.87 19.35 17.13
CA TYR A 64 -14.86 19.12 15.68
C TYR A 64 -13.52 18.64 15.13
N ASN A 65 -12.44 18.66 15.94
CA ASN A 65 -11.08 18.43 15.43
C ASN A 65 -10.89 17.02 14.89
N GLU A 66 -11.42 16.00 15.57
CA GLU A 66 -11.35 14.61 15.08
C GLU A 66 -12.06 14.47 13.72
N LYS A 67 -13.29 14.96 13.62
CA LYS A 67 -14.08 14.92 12.37
C LYS A 67 -13.42 15.73 11.25
N ALA A 68 -12.85 16.88 11.59
CA ALA A 68 -12.13 17.72 10.64
C ALA A 68 -10.93 16.98 10.04
N LYS A 69 -10.12 16.30 10.87
CA LYS A 69 -8.98 15.51 10.42
C LYS A 69 -9.39 14.31 9.56
N LEU A 70 -10.47 13.64 9.92
CA LEU A 70 -11.04 12.59 9.09
C LEU A 70 -11.41 13.12 7.69
N MET A 71 -12.09 14.27 7.64
CA MET A 71 -12.47 14.91 6.37
C MET A 71 -11.27 15.36 5.55
N GLN A 72 -10.18 15.81 6.19
CA GLN A 72 -8.92 16.12 5.50
C GLN A 72 -8.32 14.88 4.82
N VAL A 73 -8.31 13.73 5.49
CA VAL A 73 -7.86 12.45 4.88
C VAL A 73 -8.70 12.15 3.65
N TYR A 74 -10.02 12.14 3.81
CA TYR A 74 -10.95 11.82 2.73
C TYR A 74 -10.83 12.79 1.55
N ALA A 75 -10.81 14.11 1.80
CA ALA A 75 -10.74 15.11 0.76
C ALA A 75 -9.43 15.02 -0.06
N ASN A 76 -8.28 14.85 0.61
CA ASN A 76 -7.00 14.67 -0.05
C ASN A 76 -7.00 13.40 -0.92
N TYR A 77 -7.53 12.28 -0.41
CA TYR A 77 -7.69 11.05 -1.19
C TYR A 77 -8.56 11.28 -2.43
N ARG A 78 -9.72 11.95 -2.28
CA ARG A 78 -10.68 12.18 -3.36
C ARG A 78 -10.12 13.00 -4.52
N ILE A 79 -9.19 13.90 -4.27
CA ILE A 79 -8.54 14.74 -5.31
C ILE A 79 -7.20 14.17 -5.79
N GLY A 80 -6.83 12.96 -5.34
CA GLY A 80 -5.59 12.29 -5.74
C GLY A 80 -4.32 12.87 -5.13
N LYS A 81 -4.43 13.69 -4.07
CA LYS A 81 -3.29 14.14 -3.25
C LYS A 81 -2.91 13.03 -2.27
N PHE A 82 -2.35 11.95 -2.82
CA PHE A 82 -2.14 10.73 -2.05
C PHE A 82 -1.10 10.89 -0.95
N ASP A 83 -0.03 11.64 -1.17
CA ASP A 83 0.99 11.90 -0.14
C ASP A 83 0.42 12.67 1.04
N GLU A 84 -0.41 13.69 0.76
CA GLU A 84 -1.10 14.45 1.79
C GLU A 84 -2.15 13.61 2.53
N ALA A 85 -2.85 12.72 1.80
CA ALA A 85 -3.81 11.80 2.40
C ALA A 85 -3.12 10.81 3.35
N ILE A 86 -1.97 10.25 2.95
CA ILE A 86 -1.15 9.36 3.79
C ILE A 86 -0.67 10.10 5.04
N ALA A 87 -0.11 11.29 4.88
CA ALA A 87 0.37 12.10 6.00
C ALA A 87 -0.76 12.52 6.97
N ALA A 88 -1.94 12.85 6.42
CA ALA A 88 -3.13 13.14 7.23
C ALA A 88 -3.62 11.89 7.98
N SER A 89 -3.60 10.71 7.32
CA SER A 89 -3.94 9.43 7.95
C SER A 89 -3.01 9.10 9.12
N ASP A 90 -1.70 9.29 8.95
CA ASP A 90 -0.73 9.05 10.02
C ASP A 90 -0.97 9.95 11.22
N ARG A 91 -1.24 11.24 10.98
CA ARG A 91 -1.59 12.19 12.06
C ARG A 91 -2.88 11.80 12.76
N TYR A 92 -3.91 11.40 12.01
CA TYR A 92 -5.19 10.96 12.58
C TYR A 92 -5.00 9.76 13.50
N LEU A 93 -4.34 8.71 13.02
CA LEU A 93 -4.13 7.46 13.75
C LEU A 93 -3.24 7.64 15.00
N ALA A 94 -2.31 8.61 14.95
CA ALA A 94 -1.48 8.94 16.10
C ALA A 94 -2.27 9.70 17.20
N LEU A 95 -3.22 10.55 16.82
CA LEU A 95 -4.02 11.36 17.74
C LEU A 95 -5.24 10.61 18.27
N PHE A 96 -5.84 9.76 17.46
CA PHE A 96 -7.11 9.06 17.74
C PHE A 96 -6.99 7.54 17.52
N PRO A 97 -6.08 6.86 18.25
CA PRO A 97 -5.80 5.43 18.03
C PRO A 97 -6.99 4.51 18.38
N SER A 98 -7.92 4.99 19.20
CA SER A 98 -9.10 4.24 19.64
C SER A 98 -10.39 4.72 18.97
N SER A 99 -10.29 5.51 17.90
CA SER A 99 -11.47 5.99 17.17
C SER A 99 -12.15 4.86 16.42
N ASP A 100 -13.48 4.90 16.37
CA ASP A 100 -14.27 3.99 15.54
C ASP A 100 -13.97 4.16 14.03
N GLU A 101 -13.49 5.34 13.64
CA GLU A 101 -13.12 5.68 12.26
C GLU A 101 -11.69 5.25 11.88
N ALA A 102 -10.91 4.71 12.81
CA ALA A 102 -9.53 4.33 12.56
C ALA A 102 -9.39 3.26 11.47
N ALA A 103 -10.36 2.33 11.39
CA ALA A 103 -10.41 1.33 10.32
C ALA A 103 -10.56 1.98 8.93
N TYR A 104 -11.45 2.98 8.82
CA TYR A 104 -11.66 3.72 7.58
C TYR A 104 -10.43 4.53 7.18
N VAL A 105 -9.80 5.20 8.14
CA VAL A 105 -8.57 5.96 7.87
C VAL A 105 -7.43 5.06 7.40
N LEU A 106 -7.24 3.89 8.02
CA LEU A 106 -6.26 2.89 7.57
C LEU A 106 -6.56 2.39 6.15
N TYR A 107 -7.83 2.15 5.86
CA TYR A 107 -8.28 1.74 4.53
C TYR A 107 -8.01 2.83 3.48
N LEU A 108 -8.32 4.10 3.77
CA LEU A 108 -7.99 5.22 2.88
C LEU A 108 -6.49 5.41 2.69
N LYS A 109 -5.69 5.16 3.74
CA LYS A 109 -4.22 5.16 3.64
C LYS A 109 -3.74 4.06 2.67
N GLY A 110 -4.29 2.85 2.80
CA GLY A 110 -4.01 1.76 1.86
C GLY A 110 -4.39 2.11 0.43
N ASN A 111 -5.59 2.67 0.22
CA ASN A 111 -6.06 3.13 -1.09
C ASN A 111 -5.18 4.26 -1.66
N SER A 112 -4.64 5.14 -0.81
CA SER A 112 -3.75 6.23 -1.24
C SER A 112 -2.41 5.69 -1.73
N TYR A 113 -1.81 4.72 -1.04
CA TYR A 113 -0.64 4.01 -1.56
C TYR A 113 -0.95 3.28 -2.86
N TYR A 114 -2.08 2.54 -2.90
CA TYR A 114 -2.49 1.80 -4.10
C TYR A 114 -2.71 2.74 -5.30
N GLY A 115 -3.31 3.90 -5.09
CA GLY A 115 -3.53 4.92 -6.13
C GLY A 115 -2.25 5.55 -6.69
N GLN A 116 -1.12 5.49 -5.97
CA GLN A 116 0.19 5.94 -6.45
C GLN A 116 0.87 4.92 -7.36
N ILE A 117 0.42 3.66 -7.36
CA ILE A 117 1.05 2.60 -8.14
C ILE A 117 0.72 2.81 -9.61
N LYS A 118 1.70 3.26 -10.41
CA LYS A 118 1.60 3.33 -11.87
C LYS A 118 1.89 1.99 -12.52
N ASP A 119 2.85 1.26 -11.98
CA ASP A 119 3.24 -0.08 -12.40
C ASP A 119 3.69 -0.87 -11.16
N ILE A 120 2.86 -1.80 -10.70
CA ILE A 120 3.12 -2.59 -9.49
C ILE A 120 4.43 -3.39 -9.59
N THR A 121 4.88 -3.69 -10.79
CA THR A 121 6.13 -4.42 -10.99
C THR A 121 7.36 -3.54 -10.76
N ARG A 122 7.23 -2.23 -10.83
CA ARG A 122 8.28 -1.23 -10.61
C ARG A 122 8.18 -0.62 -9.22
N ASP A 123 6.96 -0.33 -8.77
CA ASP A 123 6.66 0.42 -7.55
C ASP A 123 6.45 -0.53 -6.35
N GLN A 124 7.32 -1.56 -6.22
CA GLN A 124 7.16 -2.64 -5.23
C GLN A 124 7.06 -2.14 -3.78
N GLN A 125 7.81 -1.09 -3.42
CA GLN A 125 7.75 -0.54 -2.06
C GLN A 125 6.40 0.11 -1.78
N ILE A 126 5.85 0.84 -2.74
CA ILE A 126 4.53 1.47 -2.62
C ILE A 126 3.44 0.38 -2.51
N ALA A 127 3.54 -0.66 -3.34
CA ALA A 127 2.65 -1.81 -3.27
C ALA A 127 2.73 -2.51 -1.91
N GLN A 128 3.92 -2.69 -1.35
CA GLN A 128 4.09 -3.27 -0.01
C GLN A 128 3.46 -2.38 1.07
N ASN A 129 3.65 -1.06 1.01
CA ASN A 129 3.03 -0.11 1.94
C ASN A 129 1.49 -0.17 1.89
N ALA A 130 0.90 -0.33 0.70
CA ALA A 130 -0.54 -0.54 0.54
C ALA A 130 -0.99 -1.84 1.22
N ILE A 131 -0.29 -2.94 0.95
CA ILE A 131 -0.56 -4.26 1.55
C ILE A 131 -0.44 -4.20 3.08
N ASP A 132 0.58 -3.52 3.61
CA ASP A 132 0.77 -3.38 5.06
C ASP A 132 -0.37 -2.58 5.71
N ALA A 133 -0.84 -1.52 5.06
CA ALA A 133 -1.99 -0.75 5.53
C ALA A 133 -3.28 -1.61 5.54
N TYR A 134 -3.55 -2.36 4.47
CA TYR A 134 -4.70 -3.26 4.40
C TYR A 134 -4.60 -4.43 5.42
N ASN A 135 -3.40 -5.00 5.62
CA ASN A 135 -3.20 -6.02 6.64
C ASN A 135 -3.53 -5.49 8.04
N ARG A 136 -3.20 -4.23 8.34
CA ARG A 136 -3.59 -3.61 9.60
C ARG A 136 -5.11 -3.44 9.72
N VAL A 137 -5.83 -3.12 8.64
CA VAL A 137 -7.31 -3.12 8.68
C VAL A 137 -7.82 -4.50 9.08
N ILE A 138 -7.27 -5.56 8.47
CA ILE A 138 -7.72 -6.94 8.71
C ILE A 138 -7.37 -7.43 10.13
N SER A 139 -6.16 -7.09 10.63
CA SER A 139 -5.67 -7.56 11.93
C SER A 139 -6.28 -6.79 13.09
N ASP A 140 -6.32 -5.45 12.99
CA ASP A 140 -6.70 -4.58 14.09
C ASP A 140 -8.22 -4.37 14.14
N TYR A 141 -8.89 -4.45 12.95
CA TYR A 141 -10.32 -4.20 12.80
C TYR A 141 -11.02 -5.29 11.96
N PRO A 142 -10.95 -6.58 12.35
CA PRO A 142 -11.43 -7.72 11.53
C PRO A 142 -12.93 -7.73 11.27
N LYS A 143 -13.72 -6.97 12.04
CA LYS A 143 -15.18 -6.84 11.92
C LYS A 143 -15.60 -5.56 11.18
N SER A 144 -14.67 -4.73 10.73
CA SER A 144 -15.01 -3.52 9.98
C SER A 144 -15.50 -3.88 8.58
N GLU A 145 -16.38 -3.05 8.04
CA GLU A 145 -16.87 -3.17 6.66
C GLU A 145 -15.75 -3.10 5.59
N TYR A 146 -14.56 -2.55 5.97
CA TYR A 146 -13.39 -2.42 5.09
C TYR A 146 -12.50 -3.66 5.07
N ALA A 147 -12.72 -4.63 5.97
CA ALA A 147 -11.83 -5.78 6.11
C ALA A 147 -11.88 -6.72 4.89
N ASP A 148 -13.08 -6.98 4.36
CA ASP A 148 -13.25 -7.89 3.21
C ASP A 148 -12.69 -7.28 1.93
N ASP A 149 -12.98 -6.01 1.64
CA ASP A 149 -12.41 -5.30 0.48
C ASP A 149 -10.87 -5.19 0.60
N SER A 150 -10.34 -5.01 1.81
CA SER A 150 -8.90 -5.03 2.04
C SER A 150 -8.26 -6.38 1.69
N ARG A 151 -8.93 -7.52 2.00
CA ARG A 151 -8.46 -8.86 1.59
C ARG A 151 -8.44 -9.03 0.08
N GLU A 152 -9.48 -8.55 -0.61
CA GLU A 152 -9.54 -8.59 -2.07
C GLU A 152 -8.42 -7.77 -2.70
N LYS A 153 -8.17 -6.55 -2.22
CA LYS A 153 -7.09 -5.68 -2.72
C LYS A 153 -5.71 -6.29 -2.51
N ILE A 154 -5.46 -6.92 -1.36
CA ILE A 154 -4.21 -7.65 -1.10
C ILE A 154 -4.06 -8.80 -2.09
N THR A 155 -5.12 -9.57 -2.34
CA THR A 155 -5.10 -10.69 -3.27
C THR A 155 -4.74 -10.23 -4.69
N VAL A 156 -5.34 -9.14 -5.18
CA VAL A 156 -5.02 -8.55 -6.48
C VAL A 156 -3.57 -8.07 -6.54
N ALA A 157 -3.09 -7.39 -5.48
CA ALA A 157 -1.71 -6.92 -5.40
C ALA A 157 -0.70 -8.09 -5.41
N TYR A 158 -0.99 -9.15 -4.65
CA TYR A 158 -0.16 -10.36 -4.63
C TYR A 158 -0.14 -11.06 -5.98
N ASP A 159 -1.28 -11.12 -6.68
CA ASP A 159 -1.35 -11.74 -8.01
C ASP A 159 -0.46 -11.03 -9.02
N GLN A 160 -0.49 -9.70 -9.04
CA GLN A 160 0.34 -8.90 -9.93
C GLN A 160 1.84 -9.01 -9.59
N LEU A 161 2.20 -8.97 -8.30
CA LEU A 161 3.58 -9.15 -7.85
C LEU A 161 4.11 -10.56 -8.17
N ALA A 162 3.29 -11.59 -7.93
CA ALA A 162 3.60 -12.96 -8.30
C ALA A 162 3.80 -13.11 -9.82
N GLY A 163 2.91 -12.53 -10.61
CA GLY A 163 2.99 -12.55 -12.08
C GLY A 163 4.32 -12.01 -12.60
N LYS A 164 4.85 -10.95 -12.01
CA LYS A 164 6.20 -10.45 -12.33
C LYS A 164 7.29 -11.48 -12.02
N GLU A 165 7.29 -12.02 -10.81
CA GLU A 165 8.29 -13.02 -10.41
C GLU A 165 8.22 -14.26 -11.31
N MET A 166 7.00 -14.70 -11.66
CA MET A 166 6.79 -15.80 -12.62
C MET A 166 7.36 -15.49 -14.00
N SER A 167 7.13 -14.28 -14.52
CA SER A 167 7.66 -13.86 -15.82
C SER A 167 9.20 -13.92 -15.86
N VAL A 168 9.85 -13.37 -14.83
CA VAL A 168 11.31 -13.40 -14.69
C VAL A 168 11.83 -14.83 -14.49
N GLY A 169 11.12 -15.62 -13.66
CA GLY A 169 11.45 -17.03 -13.41
C GLY A 169 11.40 -17.87 -14.70
N ARG A 170 10.33 -17.75 -15.49
CA ARG A 170 10.19 -18.44 -16.80
C ARG A 170 11.28 -18.02 -17.77
N TYR A 171 11.65 -16.75 -17.82
CA TYR A 171 12.76 -16.28 -18.64
C TYR A 171 14.08 -16.96 -18.27
N TYR A 172 14.44 -17.00 -16.96
CA TYR A 172 15.66 -17.69 -16.52
C TYR A 172 15.60 -19.19 -16.75
N LEU A 173 14.44 -19.83 -16.55
CA LEU A 173 14.25 -21.24 -16.81
C LEU A 173 14.52 -21.57 -18.29
N GLY A 174 13.94 -20.78 -19.22
CA GLY A 174 14.18 -20.93 -20.66
C GLY A 174 15.63 -20.69 -21.09
N GLN A 175 16.42 -19.96 -20.27
CA GLN A 175 17.84 -19.75 -20.49
C GLN A 175 18.74 -20.83 -19.83
N GLY A 176 18.14 -21.86 -19.22
CA GLY A 176 18.88 -22.87 -18.46
C GLY A 176 19.52 -22.36 -17.16
N LYS A 177 19.16 -21.14 -16.71
CA LYS A 177 19.67 -20.53 -15.46
C LYS A 177 18.81 -20.98 -14.29
N TYR A 178 18.84 -22.28 -14.00
CA TYR A 178 17.90 -22.92 -13.06
C TYR A 178 17.95 -22.35 -11.65
N SER A 179 19.13 -22.06 -11.09
CA SER A 179 19.25 -21.46 -9.76
C SER A 179 18.60 -20.09 -9.68
N ALA A 180 18.72 -19.26 -10.72
CA ALA A 180 18.07 -17.95 -10.79
C ALA A 180 16.54 -18.09 -10.91
N ALA A 181 16.07 -19.07 -11.72
CA ALA A 181 14.64 -19.36 -11.85
C ALA A 181 14.03 -19.83 -10.52
N ILE A 182 14.71 -20.75 -9.82
CA ILE A 182 14.30 -21.26 -8.51
C ILE A 182 14.10 -20.11 -7.52
N ASN A 183 15.04 -19.16 -7.46
CA ASN A 183 14.93 -18.03 -6.53
C ASN A 183 13.68 -17.19 -6.81
N ARG A 184 13.29 -17.00 -8.10
CA ARG A 184 12.08 -16.27 -8.46
C ARG A 184 10.80 -17.03 -8.11
N PHE A 185 10.71 -18.30 -8.44
CA PHE A 185 9.55 -19.12 -8.11
C PHE A 185 9.37 -19.32 -6.60
N LYS A 186 10.48 -19.41 -5.84
CA LYS A 186 10.42 -19.44 -4.36
C LYS A 186 9.78 -18.19 -3.77
N VAL A 187 10.05 -17.00 -4.31
CA VAL A 187 9.39 -15.77 -3.86
C VAL A 187 7.88 -15.90 -3.96
N VAL A 188 7.35 -16.49 -5.04
CA VAL A 188 5.91 -16.71 -5.21
C VAL A 188 5.38 -17.66 -4.13
N VAL A 189 6.07 -18.78 -3.90
CA VAL A 189 5.64 -19.80 -2.93
C VAL A 189 5.75 -19.29 -1.48
N GLU A 190 6.72 -18.44 -1.18
CA GLU A 190 6.97 -17.95 0.18
C GLU A 190 6.11 -16.73 0.52
N LYS A 191 5.91 -15.80 -0.43
CA LYS A 191 5.29 -14.48 -0.17
C LYS A 191 3.89 -14.32 -0.76
N TYR A 192 3.57 -14.99 -1.89
CA TYR A 192 2.35 -14.74 -2.66
C TYR A 192 1.49 -16.00 -2.78
N GLN A 193 1.31 -16.72 -1.67
CA GLN A 193 0.63 -18.02 -1.62
C GLN A 193 -0.84 -17.99 -2.05
N THR A 194 -1.51 -16.83 -1.98
CA THR A 194 -2.90 -16.65 -2.38
C THR A 194 -3.05 -16.25 -3.85
N SER A 195 -1.94 -16.04 -4.58
CA SER A 195 -1.99 -15.68 -6.00
C SER A 195 -2.42 -16.85 -6.87
N THR A 196 -2.99 -16.56 -8.03
CA THR A 196 -3.33 -17.55 -9.06
C THR A 196 -2.10 -18.25 -9.65
N HIS A 197 -0.90 -17.75 -9.35
CA HIS A 197 0.37 -18.25 -9.87
C HIS A 197 1.02 -19.35 -9.02
N ILE A 198 0.50 -19.64 -7.83
CA ILE A 198 1.14 -20.55 -6.87
C ILE A 198 1.31 -21.98 -7.43
N GLU A 199 0.30 -22.48 -8.15
CA GLU A 199 0.31 -23.84 -8.69
C GLU A 199 1.39 -23.98 -9.79
N GLU A 200 1.46 -23.03 -10.72
CA GLU A 200 2.52 -23.00 -11.72
C GLU A 200 3.90 -22.84 -11.08
N ALA A 201 4.04 -21.98 -10.07
CA ALA A 201 5.32 -21.78 -9.38
C ALA A 201 5.88 -23.06 -8.78
N LEU A 202 5.04 -23.86 -8.11
CA LEU A 202 5.42 -25.17 -7.57
C LEU A 202 5.82 -26.17 -8.67
N TYR A 203 5.08 -26.19 -9.76
CA TYR A 203 5.45 -27.02 -10.92
C TYR A 203 6.80 -26.59 -11.52
N ARG A 204 7.02 -25.30 -11.76
CA ARG A 204 8.28 -24.77 -12.29
C ARG A 204 9.47 -24.99 -11.35
N LEU A 205 9.23 -24.99 -10.04
CA LEU A 205 10.24 -25.42 -9.07
C LEU A 205 10.61 -26.90 -9.27
N THR A 206 9.62 -27.79 -9.47
CA THR A 206 9.87 -29.19 -9.75
C THR A 206 10.77 -29.35 -10.99
N GLU A 207 10.44 -28.66 -12.08
CA GLU A 207 11.18 -28.69 -13.34
C GLU A 207 12.63 -28.18 -13.15
N ALA A 208 12.81 -27.05 -12.49
CA ALA A 208 14.12 -26.44 -12.25
C ALA A 208 14.99 -27.27 -11.30
N TYR A 209 14.40 -27.86 -10.25
CA TYR A 209 15.12 -28.73 -9.30
C TYR A 209 15.58 -30.03 -9.99
N LEU A 210 14.74 -30.65 -10.79
CA LEU A 210 15.15 -31.85 -11.57
C LEU A 210 16.29 -31.52 -12.54
N SER A 211 16.25 -30.37 -13.19
CA SER A 211 17.33 -29.94 -14.10
C SER A 211 18.67 -29.72 -13.39
N LEU A 212 18.67 -29.46 -12.09
CA LEU A 212 19.86 -29.37 -11.24
C LEU A 212 20.22 -30.69 -10.51
N GLY A 213 19.44 -31.76 -10.70
CA GLY A 213 19.62 -33.01 -9.96
C GLY A 213 19.20 -32.95 -8.48
N LEU A 214 18.49 -31.90 -8.07
CA LEU A 214 17.98 -31.73 -6.71
C LEU A 214 16.66 -32.51 -6.53
N VAL A 215 16.76 -33.84 -6.61
CA VAL A 215 15.61 -34.76 -6.67
C VAL A 215 14.70 -34.64 -5.44
N SER A 216 15.28 -34.53 -4.25
CA SER A 216 14.51 -34.39 -2.99
C SER A 216 13.60 -33.16 -3.00
N GLU A 217 14.14 -32.02 -3.46
CA GLU A 217 13.39 -30.74 -3.54
C GLU A 217 12.31 -30.80 -4.63
N ALA A 218 12.60 -31.45 -5.77
CA ALA A 218 11.62 -31.63 -6.83
C ALA A 218 10.42 -32.48 -6.37
N ARG A 219 10.69 -33.59 -5.68
CA ARG A 219 9.65 -34.45 -5.09
C ARG A 219 8.80 -33.70 -4.07
N THR A 220 9.45 -32.90 -3.24
CA THR A 220 8.77 -32.07 -2.22
C THR A 220 7.88 -31.02 -2.88
N ALA A 221 8.35 -30.29 -3.91
CA ALA A 221 7.57 -29.28 -4.60
C ALA A 221 6.29 -29.89 -5.23
N THR A 222 6.43 -31.06 -5.88
CA THR A 222 5.29 -31.78 -6.45
C THR A 222 4.34 -32.33 -5.36
N ALA A 223 4.88 -32.81 -4.22
CA ALA A 223 4.05 -33.27 -3.12
C ALA A 223 3.23 -32.15 -2.48
N VAL A 224 3.86 -30.98 -2.28
CA VAL A 224 3.17 -29.75 -1.82
C VAL A 224 2.05 -29.34 -2.79
N LEU A 225 2.33 -29.37 -4.07
CA LEU A 225 1.35 -29.06 -5.12
C LEU A 225 0.17 -30.05 -5.08
N GLY A 226 0.43 -31.35 -4.99
CA GLY A 226 -0.62 -32.37 -4.92
C GLY A 226 -1.44 -32.33 -3.66
N HIS A 227 -0.82 -31.99 -2.51
CA HIS A 227 -1.53 -31.86 -1.22
C HIS A 227 -2.49 -30.66 -1.23
N ASN A 228 -2.02 -29.50 -1.68
CA ASN A 228 -2.80 -28.25 -1.60
C ASN A 228 -3.76 -28.08 -2.80
N TYR A 229 -3.41 -28.65 -3.97
CA TYR A 229 -4.12 -28.45 -5.23
C TYR A 229 -4.27 -29.77 -6.01
N PRO A 230 -4.97 -30.79 -5.45
CA PRO A 230 -5.03 -32.14 -6.03
C PRO A 230 -5.70 -32.21 -7.40
N SER A 231 -6.57 -31.25 -7.73
CA SER A 231 -7.25 -31.15 -9.03
C SER A 231 -6.49 -30.37 -10.09
N SER A 232 -5.36 -29.77 -9.73
CA SER A 232 -4.55 -28.91 -10.60
C SER A 232 -4.02 -29.64 -11.82
N SER A 233 -4.07 -28.98 -12.99
CA SER A 233 -3.37 -29.48 -14.19
C SER A 233 -1.86 -29.48 -13.99
N TRP A 234 -1.32 -28.49 -13.27
CA TRP A 234 0.10 -28.41 -12.94
C TRP A 234 0.56 -29.57 -12.06
N TYR A 235 -0.31 -30.06 -11.15
CA TYR A 235 0.01 -31.25 -10.38
C TYR A 235 0.14 -32.48 -11.27
N LYS A 236 -0.79 -32.68 -12.22
CA LYS A 236 -0.74 -33.81 -13.18
C LYS A 236 0.54 -33.78 -14.00
N GLU A 237 0.96 -32.58 -14.44
CA GLU A 237 2.20 -32.41 -15.21
C GLU A 237 3.44 -32.69 -14.34
N GLY A 238 3.47 -32.18 -13.09
CA GLY A 238 4.57 -32.42 -12.16
C GLY A 238 4.70 -33.90 -11.80
N PHE A 239 3.58 -34.59 -11.56
CA PHE A 239 3.56 -36.04 -11.31
C PHE A 239 4.09 -36.82 -12.51
N ALA A 240 3.63 -36.47 -13.71
CA ALA A 240 4.12 -37.12 -14.93
C ALA A 240 5.61 -36.85 -15.20
N LEU A 241 6.09 -35.65 -14.87
CA LEU A 241 7.50 -35.27 -15.00
C LEU A 241 8.41 -36.13 -14.08
N LEU A 242 8.01 -36.28 -12.81
CA LEU A 242 8.70 -37.19 -11.87
C LEU A 242 8.66 -38.63 -12.33
N GLY A 243 7.48 -39.09 -12.80
CA GLY A 243 7.28 -40.46 -13.27
C GLY A 243 8.19 -40.86 -14.44
N LYS A 244 8.55 -39.92 -15.35
CA LYS A 244 9.52 -40.16 -16.41
C LYS A 244 10.91 -40.56 -15.89
N GLN A 245 11.23 -40.24 -14.66
CA GLN A 245 12.50 -40.57 -13.97
C GLN A 245 12.33 -41.69 -12.93
N GLY A 246 11.16 -42.35 -12.88
CA GLY A 246 10.87 -43.41 -11.91
C GLY A 246 10.67 -42.85 -10.46
N LEU A 247 10.39 -41.56 -10.34
CA LEU A 247 10.21 -40.88 -9.06
C LEU A 247 8.73 -40.67 -8.73
N THR A 248 8.43 -40.56 -7.44
CA THR A 248 7.10 -40.22 -6.91
C THR A 248 7.18 -39.01 -6.01
N PRO A 249 6.10 -38.21 -5.88
CA PRO A 249 6.04 -37.11 -4.91
C PRO A 249 6.26 -37.60 -3.50
N GLU A 250 7.13 -36.91 -2.74
CA GLU A 250 7.39 -37.21 -1.33
C GLU A 250 7.89 -35.94 -0.64
N VAL A 251 7.37 -35.66 0.54
CA VAL A 251 7.76 -34.48 1.33
C VAL A 251 9.03 -34.77 2.10
N ASN A 252 10.08 -34.01 1.84
CA ASN A 252 11.23 -33.94 2.71
C ASN A 252 10.93 -32.96 3.87
N PRO A 253 10.82 -33.43 5.14
CA PRO A 253 10.49 -32.54 6.26
C PRO A 253 11.52 -31.44 6.52
N ALA A 254 12.75 -31.60 6.06
CA ALA A 254 13.82 -30.62 6.18
C ALA A 254 13.77 -29.54 5.08
N SER A 255 12.97 -29.75 4.03
CA SER A 255 12.82 -28.76 2.95
C SER A 255 12.08 -27.52 3.45
N PRO A 256 12.56 -26.30 3.10
CA PRO A 256 11.82 -25.08 3.37
C PRO A 256 10.41 -25.07 2.75
N LEU A 257 10.21 -25.78 1.64
CA LEU A 257 8.90 -25.92 0.98
C LEU A 257 7.91 -26.73 1.83
N ALA A 258 8.38 -27.67 2.65
CA ALA A 258 7.51 -28.47 3.53
C ALA A 258 6.75 -27.60 4.55
N THR A 259 7.32 -26.47 4.96
CA THR A 259 6.66 -25.52 5.88
C THR A 259 5.51 -24.76 5.21
N ALA A 260 5.53 -24.60 3.89
CA ALA A 260 4.47 -23.95 3.13
C ALA A 260 3.16 -24.78 3.12
N VAL A 261 3.27 -26.11 3.25
CA VAL A 261 2.13 -27.04 3.39
C VAL A 261 1.38 -26.81 4.72
N ARG A 262 2.12 -26.55 5.80
CA ARG A 262 1.56 -26.51 7.17
C ARG A 262 0.81 -25.20 7.50
N ARG A 263 0.99 -24.15 6.71
CA ARG A 263 0.40 -22.82 7.01
C ARG A 263 -1.05 -22.65 6.56
N ARG A 264 -1.64 -23.64 5.88
CA ARG A 264 -3.04 -23.61 5.36
C ARG A 264 -4.00 -24.57 6.07
N GLY A 265 -3.52 -25.28 7.10
CA GLY A 265 -4.34 -26.17 7.94
C GLY A 265 -4.99 -25.43 9.12
#